data_da95028f935ee40ed9f3728e36f3e442
#
_entry.id   da95028f935ee40ed9f3728e36f3e442
#
_cell.length_a   1.000
_cell.length_b   1.000
_cell.length_c   1.000
_cell.angle_alpha   90.00
_cell.angle_beta   90.00
_cell.angle_gamma   90.00
#
_symmetry.space_group_name_H-M   'P 1'
#
loop_
_entity.id
_entity.type
_entity.pdbx_description
1 polymer ?
#
loop_
_entity_poly.entity_id
_entity_poly.type
_entity_poly.pdbx_seq_one_letter_code
_entity_poly.pdbx_strand_id
1 'polypeptide(L)'
;MSTPKRCVIMAGGTGGHVFPALAVAIALRDRGWDVQWLGTAERMEAQVVPAHQFDIHFLPVTGLRGKGLKVRLQGLVALVKSLWHARQLLQRLKPDLVVGFGGYASGPGGAAAYSLRIPLMIHEQNAAIGMTNKLLGRLAKKILLGFSAAQNQFGQAANRCVTVGNPIRQEIASLPAKVSTHTPLRILIVGGSLGSAPLNAAIPDIAGRYPGLSVWHQSGKNQAQGLEQAYAHARCEWRVSEFIEQMHEAYAWADVIICRAGALTVSEVAAAGLTAVFVPLPHAVDDHQTKNARALVNNEAAVLIAQQNLAAELPGVIENWLADPMRCVAMGQNARQQAQISATDNVINQCIALTGETADGV
;
A
#
# COMPACT_ATOMS: atom_id res chain seq x y z
N MET A 1 -27.75 5.57 25.55
CA MET A 1 -26.53 5.43 24.77
C MET A 1 -26.91 4.85 23.40
N SER A 2 -26.61 5.50 22.30
CA SER A 2 -26.85 4.94 20.96
C SER A 2 -25.99 3.67 20.76
N THR A 3 -26.57 2.68 20.11
CA THR A 3 -25.81 1.45 19.75
C THR A 3 -24.61 1.83 18.89
N PRO A 4 -23.39 1.33 19.18
CA PRO A 4 -22.23 1.65 18.36
C PRO A 4 -22.47 1.24 16.90
N LYS A 5 -22.06 2.08 15.97
CA LYS A 5 -22.10 1.77 14.53
C LYS A 5 -21.19 0.59 14.24
N ARG A 6 -21.63 -0.31 13.37
CA ARG A 6 -20.87 -1.49 12.98
C ARG A 6 -20.36 -1.37 11.56
N CYS A 7 -19.05 -1.56 11.38
CA CYS A 7 -18.40 -1.62 10.08
C CYS A 7 -17.81 -3.01 9.83
N VAL A 8 -18.05 -3.57 8.63
CA VAL A 8 -17.32 -4.75 8.18
C VAL A 8 -16.26 -4.30 7.16
N ILE A 9 -15.00 -4.51 7.51
CA ILE A 9 -13.85 -4.25 6.62
C ILE A 9 -13.50 -5.52 5.87
N MET A 10 -13.30 -5.41 4.57
CA MET A 10 -12.91 -6.49 3.70
C MET A 10 -11.54 -6.18 3.09
N ALA A 11 -10.51 -6.87 3.54
CA ALA A 11 -9.17 -6.74 2.99
C ALA A 11 -8.40 -8.04 3.18
N GLY A 12 -7.55 -8.36 2.19
CA GLY A 12 -6.72 -9.56 2.30
C GLY A 12 -5.73 -9.70 1.16
N GLY A 13 -4.88 -10.72 1.29
CA GLY A 13 -3.90 -11.12 0.30
C GLY A 13 -2.53 -10.51 0.50
N THR A 14 -2.37 -9.20 0.36
CA THR A 14 -1.08 -8.50 0.46
C THR A 14 -1.13 -7.33 1.44
N GLY A 15 0.05 -6.92 1.92
CA GLY A 15 0.15 -5.75 2.81
C GLY A 15 -0.41 -4.46 2.21
N GLY A 16 -0.40 -4.34 0.87
CA GLY A 16 -0.98 -3.19 0.16
C GLY A 16 -2.49 -3.02 0.37
N HIS A 17 -3.21 -4.08 0.71
CA HIS A 17 -4.63 -4.03 1.06
C HIS A 17 -4.86 -4.04 2.58
N VAL A 18 -4.09 -4.88 3.30
CA VAL A 18 -4.32 -5.14 4.73
C VAL A 18 -3.92 -3.93 5.59
N PHE A 19 -2.76 -3.31 5.35
CA PHE A 19 -2.30 -2.21 6.20
C PHE A 19 -3.14 -0.93 6.08
N PRO A 20 -3.58 -0.45 4.89
CA PRO A 20 -4.47 0.70 4.84
C PRO A 20 -5.84 0.42 5.45
N ALA A 21 -6.34 -0.81 5.28
CA ALA A 21 -7.56 -1.25 5.93
C ALA A 21 -7.43 -1.27 7.46
N LEU A 22 -6.27 -1.70 7.96
CA LEU A 22 -5.97 -1.74 9.40
C LEU A 22 -5.88 -0.32 10.00
N ALA A 23 -5.25 0.62 9.30
CA ALA A 23 -5.20 2.02 9.74
C ALA A 23 -6.62 2.60 9.91
N VAL A 24 -7.51 2.31 8.96
CA VAL A 24 -8.92 2.73 9.03
C VAL A 24 -9.67 1.97 10.13
N ALA A 25 -9.42 0.66 10.30
CA ALA A 25 -10.04 -0.15 11.36
C ALA A 25 -9.74 0.40 12.76
N ILE A 26 -8.47 0.69 13.02
CA ILE A 26 -8.01 1.29 14.29
C ILE A 26 -8.69 2.62 14.52
N ALA A 27 -8.68 3.52 13.53
CA ALA A 27 -9.26 4.84 13.65
C ALA A 27 -10.79 4.82 13.82
N LEU A 28 -11.50 3.84 13.24
CA LEU A 28 -12.96 3.63 13.50
C LEU A 28 -13.20 3.11 14.91
N ARG A 29 -12.42 2.11 15.36
CA ARG A 29 -12.52 1.56 16.73
C ARG A 29 -12.28 2.66 17.78
N ASP A 30 -11.28 3.50 17.59
CA ASP A 30 -10.94 4.59 18.50
C ASP A 30 -12.06 5.65 18.58
N ARG A 31 -12.95 5.70 17.58
CA ARG A 31 -14.18 6.49 17.56
C ARG A 31 -15.42 5.72 18.07
N GLY A 32 -15.22 4.54 18.67
CA GLY A 32 -16.28 3.75 19.29
C GLY A 32 -17.10 2.89 18.32
N TRP A 33 -16.64 2.67 17.09
CA TRP A 33 -17.29 1.75 16.15
C TRP A 33 -16.97 0.30 16.48
N ASP A 34 -17.95 -0.59 16.29
CA ASP A 34 -17.73 -2.03 16.26
C ASP A 34 -17.20 -2.44 14.88
N VAL A 35 -15.92 -2.80 14.83
CA VAL A 35 -15.24 -3.13 13.57
C VAL A 35 -15.03 -4.63 13.48
N GLN A 36 -15.61 -5.24 12.47
CA GLN A 36 -15.46 -6.66 12.13
C GLN A 36 -14.68 -6.81 10.83
N TRP A 37 -13.93 -7.89 10.69
CA TRP A 37 -13.12 -8.12 9.49
C TRP A 37 -13.56 -9.34 8.71
N LEU A 38 -13.54 -9.24 7.37
CA LEU A 38 -13.80 -10.33 6.44
C LEU A 38 -12.56 -10.58 5.59
N GLY A 39 -11.98 -11.76 5.71
CA GLY A 39 -10.72 -12.13 5.06
C GLY A 39 -10.67 -13.59 4.62
N THR A 40 -9.46 -14.10 4.39
CA THR A 40 -9.17 -15.49 4.04
C THR A 40 -8.21 -16.12 5.04
N ALA A 41 -8.33 -17.41 5.31
CA ALA A 41 -7.58 -18.09 6.37
C ALA A 41 -6.08 -18.31 6.04
N GLU A 42 -5.71 -18.29 4.74
CA GLU A 42 -4.39 -18.70 4.27
C GLU A 42 -3.43 -17.52 3.99
N ARG A 43 -3.84 -16.29 4.31
CA ARG A 43 -3.11 -15.08 3.97
C ARG A 43 -2.71 -14.28 5.20
N MET A 44 -1.95 -13.19 4.96
CA MET A 44 -1.38 -12.42 6.06
C MET A 44 -2.43 -11.81 7.00
N GLU A 45 -3.63 -11.49 6.51
CA GLU A 45 -4.72 -10.97 7.34
C GLU A 45 -5.10 -11.91 8.47
N ALA A 46 -4.98 -13.23 8.29
CA ALA A 46 -5.28 -14.22 9.33
C ALA A 46 -4.36 -14.12 10.56
N GLN A 47 -3.18 -13.55 10.42
CA GLN A 47 -2.23 -13.32 11.50
C GLN A 47 -2.25 -11.86 11.98
N VAL A 48 -2.25 -10.92 11.02
CA VAL A 48 -2.12 -9.48 11.33
C VAL A 48 -3.37 -8.94 12.03
N VAL A 49 -4.56 -9.31 11.58
CA VAL A 49 -5.82 -8.74 12.09
C VAL A 49 -6.08 -9.13 13.55
N PRO A 50 -5.98 -10.41 13.95
CA PRO A 50 -6.12 -10.79 15.36
C PRO A 50 -5.03 -10.22 16.27
N ALA A 51 -3.81 -10.04 15.76
CA ALA A 51 -2.73 -9.40 16.53
C ALA A 51 -3.05 -7.95 16.94
N HIS A 52 -3.96 -7.29 16.19
CA HIS A 52 -4.48 -5.95 16.52
C HIS A 52 -5.85 -5.98 17.22
N GLN A 53 -6.27 -7.17 17.72
CA GLN A 53 -7.49 -7.36 18.51
C GLN A 53 -8.78 -7.07 17.72
N PHE A 54 -8.81 -7.38 16.43
CA PHE A 54 -10.02 -7.36 15.62
C PHE A 54 -10.54 -8.77 15.37
N ASP A 55 -11.87 -8.92 15.44
CA ASP A 55 -12.54 -10.15 15.04
C ASP A 55 -12.47 -10.35 13.53
N ILE A 56 -11.96 -11.50 13.10
CA ILE A 56 -11.86 -11.86 11.68
C ILE A 56 -12.75 -13.06 11.36
N HIS A 57 -13.52 -12.93 10.28
CA HIS A 57 -14.36 -13.98 9.73
C HIS A 57 -13.78 -14.44 8.39
N PHE A 58 -13.62 -15.74 8.22
CA PHE A 58 -12.99 -16.28 7.02
C PHE A 58 -14.01 -16.74 5.98
N LEU A 59 -13.84 -16.31 4.75
CA LEU A 59 -14.56 -16.87 3.61
C LEU A 59 -13.78 -18.02 2.99
N PRO A 60 -14.47 -19.08 2.55
CA PRO A 60 -13.87 -20.19 1.83
C PRO A 60 -13.56 -19.78 0.37
N VAL A 61 -12.61 -18.86 0.19
CA VAL A 61 -12.18 -18.41 -1.13
C VAL A 61 -10.81 -18.99 -1.43
N THR A 62 -10.74 -19.88 -2.39
CA THR A 62 -9.48 -20.38 -2.94
C THR A 62 -9.16 -19.68 -4.26
N GLY A 63 -7.93 -19.22 -4.42
CA GLY A 63 -7.46 -18.70 -5.71
C GLY A 63 -7.53 -19.81 -6.76
N LEU A 64 -8.22 -19.56 -7.86
CA LEU A 64 -8.31 -20.51 -8.97
C LEU A 64 -6.94 -20.65 -9.62
N ARG A 65 -6.27 -21.78 -9.38
CA ARG A 65 -5.05 -22.18 -10.09
C ARG A 65 -5.39 -23.31 -11.06
N GLY A 66 -5.14 -23.10 -12.35
CA GLY A 66 -5.29 -24.09 -13.41
C GLY A 66 -6.09 -23.59 -14.62
N LYS A 67 -5.89 -24.26 -15.76
CA LYS A 67 -6.59 -23.98 -17.03
C LYS A 67 -7.50 -25.20 -17.34
N GLY A 68 -8.77 -24.98 -17.63
CA GLY A 68 -9.71 -26.00 -18.07
C GLY A 68 -11.15 -25.78 -17.60
N LEU A 69 -12.11 -26.43 -18.26
CA LEU A 69 -13.54 -26.26 -18.00
C LEU A 69 -13.93 -26.72 -16.60
N LYS A 70 -13.33 -27.82 -16.10
CA LYS A 70 -13.54 -28.38 -14.76
C LYS A 70 -13.11 -27.40 -13.67
N VAL A 71 -11.94 -26.74 -13.84
CA VAL A 71 -11.42 -25.72 -12.91
C VAL A 71 -12.31 -24.48 -12.89
N ARG A 72 -12.81 -24.06 -14.05
CA ARG A 72 -13.76 -22.93 -14.15
C ARG A 72 -15.07 -23.23 -13.43
N LEU A 73 -15.60 -24.45 -13.57
CA LEU A 73 -16.83 -24.86 -12.90
C LEU A 73 -16.65 -24.94 -11.37
N GLN A 74 -15.55 -25.54 -10.92
CA GLN A 74 -15.18 -25.56 -9.50
C GLN A 74 -15.05 -24.17 -8.91
N GLY A 75 -14.46 -23.23 -9.67
CA GLY A 75 -14.35 -21.85 -9.28
C GLY A 75 -15.68 -21.12 -9.17
N LEU A 76 -16.59 -21.38 -10.09
CA LEU A 76 -17.94 -20.81 -10.02
C LEU A 76 -18.68 -21.33 -8.76
N VAL A 77 -18.60 -22.63 -8.48
CA VAL A 77 -19.18 -23.23 -7.27
C VAL A 77 -18.57 -22.62 -6.01
N ALA A 78 -17.23 -22.47 -5.97
CA ALA A 78 -16.55 -21.83 -4.84
C ALA A 78 -16.97 -20.37 -4.65
N LEU A 79 -17.13 -19.61 -5.75
CA LEU A 79 -17.60 -18.24 -5.71
C LEU A 79 -19.03 -18.13 -5.16
N VAL A 80 -19.94 -19.00 -5.63
CA VAL A 80 -21.33 -19.05 -5.14
C VAL A 80 -21.37 -19.40 -3.66
N LYS A 81 -20.60 -20.40 -3.22
CA LYS A 81 -20.46 -20.74 -1.79
C LYS A 81 -19.95 -19.56 -0.97
N SER A 82 -18.91 -18.88 -1.44
CA SER A 82 -18.34 -17.71 -0.74
C SER A 82 -19.32 -16.55 -0.66
N LEU A 83 -20.09 -16.30 -1.74
CA LEU A 83 -21.15 -15.30 -1.74
C LEU A 83 -22.25 -15.64 -0.71
N TRP A 84 -22.66 -16.91 -0.66
CA TRP A 84 -23.69 -17.36 0.29
C TRP A 84 -23.21 -17.23 1.74
N HIS A 85 -21.97 -17.67 2.06
CA HIS A 85 -21.38 -17.50 3.38
C HIS A 85 -21.25 -16.02 3.77
N ALA A 86 -20.76 -15.18 2.86
CA ALA A 86 -20.67 -13.73 3.09
C ALA A 86 -22.04 -13.12 3.38
N ARG A 87 -23.08 -13.53 2.62
CA ARG A 87 -24.45 -13.06 2.83
C ARG A 87 -24.99 -13.46 4.20
N GLN A 88 -24.82 -14.73 4.62
CA GLN A 88 -25.25 -15.21 5.93
C GLN A 88 -24.53 -14.46 7.07
N LEU A 89 -23.22 -14.24 6.91
CA LEU A 89 -22.43 -13.50 7.88
C LEU A 89 -22.94 -12.06 8.02
N LEU A 90 -23.13 -11.35 6.91
CA LEU A 90 -23.59 -9.96 6.93
C LEU A 90 -25.03 -9.86 7.48
N GLN A 91 -25.90 -10.84 7.22
CA GLN A 91 -27.25 -10.90 7.81
C GLN A 91 -27.19 -11.07 9.34
N ARG A 92 -26.23 -11.83 9.86
CA ARG A 92 -26.03 -12.04 11.30
C ARG A 92 -25.39 -10.80 11.95
N LEU A 93 -24.37 -10.21 11.34
CA LEU A 93 -23.65 -9.05 11.87
C LEU A 93 -24.45 -7.76 11.76
N LYS A 94 -25.32 -7.62 10.75
CA LYS A 94 -26.13 -6.43 10.47
C LYS A 94 -25.32 -5.14 10.48
N PRO A 95 -24.24 -5.04 9.67
CA PRO A 95 -23.40 -3.84 9.70
C PRO A 95 -24.13 -2.64 9.07
N ASP A 96 -23.81 -1.44 9.55
CA ASP A 96 -24.26 -0.16 8.99
C ASP A 96 -23.49 0.17 7.70
N LEU A 97 -22.25 -0.35 7.56
CA LEU A 97 -21.37 -0.08 6.44
C LEU A 97 -20.46 -1.29 6.16
N VAL A 98 -20.19 -1.51 4.87
CA VAL A 98 -19.17 -2.46 4.41
C VAL A 98 -18.12 -1.71 3.59
N VAL A 99 -16.83 -1.85 3.95
CA VAL A 99 -15.72 -1.19 3.27
C VAL A 99 -14.76 -2.22 2.68
N GLY A 100 -14.58 -2.22 1.36
CA GLY A 100 -13.66 -3.11 0.65
C GLY A 100 -12.35 -2.42 0.28
N PHE A 101 -11.22 -2.99 0.73
CA PHE A 101 -9.87 -2.53 0.35
C PHE A 101 -9.22 -3.42 -0.70
N GLY A 102 -9.92 -4.46 -1.16
CA GLY A 102 -9.40 -5.41 -2.13
C GLY A 102 -9.07 -6.78 -1.53
N GLY A 103 -8.51 -7.65 -2.36
CA GLY A 103 -8.28 -9.05 -2.01
C GLY A 103 -9.46 -9.97 -2.36
N TYR A 104 -9.27 -11.27 -2.14
CA TYR A 104 -10.24 -12.29 -2.58
C TYR A 104 -11.59 -12.22 -1.85
N ALA A 105 -11.60 -11.83 -0.58
CA ALA A 105 -12.82 -11.72 0.21
C ALA A 105 -13.71 -10.54 -0.19
N SER A 106 -13.13 -9.47 -0.74
CA SER A 106 -13.86 -8.25 -1.12
C SER A 106 -14.90 -8.49 -2.21
N GLY A 107 -14.62 -9.34 -3.19
CA GLY A 107 -15.56 -9.64 -4.28
C GLY A 107 -16.90 -10.21 -3.78
N PRO A 108 -16.89 -11.42 -3.17
CA PRO A 108 -18.10 -12.03 -2.62
C PRO A 108 -18.75 -11.18 -1.51
N GLY A 109 -17.94 -10.60 -0.62
CA GLY A 109 -18.45 -9.76 0.47
C GLY A 109 -19.16 -8.50 -0.03
N GLY A 110 -18.58 -7.80 -1.00
CA GLY A 110 -19.19 -6.61 -1.60
C GLY A 110 -20.47 -6.91 -2.38
N ALA A 111 -20.50 -8.03 -3.14
CA ALA A 111 -21.70 -8.48 -3.81
C ALA A 111 -22.81 -8.89 -2.82
N ALA A 112 -22.44 -9.54 -1.70
CA ALA A 112 -23.36 -9.85 -0.62
C ALA A 112 -23.92 -8.58 0.04
N ALA A 113 -23.09 -7.60 0.37
CA ALA A 113 -23.52 -6.32 0.93
C ALA A 113 -24.53 -5.62 0.03
N TYR A 114 -24.22 -5.53 -1.28
CA TYR A 114 -25.14 -4.95 -2.26
C TYR A 114 -26.49 -5.69 -2.29
N SER A 115 -26.49 -7.05 -2.31
CA SER A 115 -27.71 -7.86 -2.32
C SER A 115 -28.57 -7.71 -1.07
N LEU A 116 -27.97 -7.29 0.04
CA LEU A 116 -28.63 -7.00 1.33
C LEU A 116 -28.98 -5.52 1.51
N ARG A 117 -28.69 -4.67 0.51
CA ARG A 117 -28.86 -3.21 0.55
C ARG A 117 -28.05 -2.53 1.66
N ILE A 118 -26.97 -3.16 2.12
CA ILE A 118 -26.02 -2.56 3.05
C ILE A 118 -25.15 -1.58 2.26
N PRO A 119 -24.92 -0.35 2.75
CA PRO A 119 -24.03 0.60 2.10
C PRO A 119 -22.64 -0.03 1.84
N LEU A 120 -22.19 0.00 0.59
CA LEU A 120 -20.89 -0.50 0.18
C LEU A 120 -20.02 0.67 -0.25
N MET A 121 -18.83 0.76 0.34
CA MET A 121 -17.73 1.63 -0.05
C MET A 121 -16.52 0.79 -0.44
N ILE A 122 -15.75 1.22 -1.42
CA ILE A 122 -14.50 0.56 -1.79
C ILE A 122 -13.36 1.58 -1.81
N HIS A 123 -12.16 1.12 -1.49
CA HIS A 123 -10.93 1.89 -1.61
C HIS A 123 -9.99 1.22 -2.63
N GLU A 124 -9.54 1.97 -3.63
CA GLU A 124 -8.51 1.53 -4.58
C GLU A 124 -7.20 2.22 -4.25
N GLN A 125 -6.19 1.42 -3.91
CA GLN A 125 -4.90 1.92 -3.48
C GLN A 125 -4.00 2.31 -4.65
N ASN A 126 -4.14 1.63 -5.79
CA ASN A 126 -3.25 1.79 -6.94
C ASN A 126 -3.77 2.84 -7.92
N ALA A 127 -2.85 3.40 -8.70
CA ALA A 127 -3.17 4.24 -9.85
C ALA A 127 -3.77 3.45 -11.04
N ALA A 128 -3.68 2.10 -11.01
CA ALA A 128 -4.38 1.18 -11.92
C ALA A 128 -5.38 0.35 -11.10
N ILE A 129 -6.64 0.31 -11.54
CA ILE A 129 -7.70 -0.35 -10.78
C ILE A 129 -7.60 -1.88 -10.87
N GLY A 130 -7.69 -2.54 -9.71
CA GLY A 130 -7.79 -4.00 -9.64
C GLY A 130 -9.14 -4.52 -10.16
N MET A 131 -9.15 -5.73 -10.74
CA MET A 131 -10.35 -6.33 -11.32
C MET A 131 -11.54 -6.40 -10.34
N THR A 132 -11.29 -6.76 -9.08
CA THR A 132 -12.33 -6.81 -8.05
C THR A 132 -12.96 -5.44 -7.83
N ASN A 133 -12.14 -4.39 -7.67
CA ASN A 133 -12.62 -3.02 -7.48
C ASN A 133 -13.32 -2.48 -8.72
N LYS A 134 -12.87 -2.88 -9.92
CA LYS A 134 -13.57 -2.54 -11.18
C LYS A 134 -15.00 -3.06 -11.22
N LEU A 135 -15.21 -4.30 -10.75
CA LEU A 135 -16.55 -4.90 -10.67
C LEU A 135 -17.39 -4.29 -9.55
N LEU A 136 -16.82 -4.19 -8.34
CA LEU A 136 -17.51 -3.62 -7.17
C LEU A 136 -17.79 -2.12 -7.32
N GLY A 137 -17.01 -1.40 -8.09
CA GLY A 137 -17.25 0.01 -8.40
C GLY A 137 -18.62 0.27 -9.04
N ARG A 138 -19.20 -0.72 -9.73
CA ARG A 138 -20.57 -0.62 -10.27
C ARG A 138 -21.64 -0.67 -9.18
N LEU A 139 -21.34 -1.33 -8.05
CA LEU A 139 -22.25 -1.61 -6.94
C LEU A 139 -22.05 -0.66 -5.77
N ALA A 140 -20.85 -0.13 -5.58
CA ALA A 140 -20.48 0.70 -4.46
C ALA A 140 -21.20 2.06 -4.50
N LYS A 141 -21.59 2.56 -3.34
CA LYS A 141 -22.13 3.92 -3.18
C LYS A 141 -21.05 4.99 -3.30
N LYS A 142 -19.83 4.68 -2.82
CA LYS A 142 -18.65 5.55 -2.89
C LYS A 142 -17.43 4.72 -3.27
N ILE A 143 -16.53 5.35 -4.02
CA ILE A 143 -15.27 4.79 -4.47
C ILE A 143 -14.18 5.74 -4.01
N LEU A 144 -13.34 5.29 -3.10
CA LEU A 144 -12.23 6.07 -2.57
C LEU A 144 -10.96 5.71 -3.34
N LEU A 145 -10.18 6.71 -3.69
CA LEU A 145 -8.98 6.55 -4.50
C LEU A 145 -7.73 6.98 -3.75
N GLY A 146 -6.70 6.14 -3.76
CA GLY A 146 -5.35 6.49 -3.32
C GLY A 146 -4.69 7.47 -4.27
N PHE A 147 -4.96 7.33 -5.59
CA PHE A 147 -4.44 8.21 -6.65
C PHE A 147 -5.59 8.65 -7.58
N SER A 148 -5.67 9.93 -7.89
CA SER A 148 -6.69 10.50 -8.79
C SER A 148 -6.65 9.89 -10.21
N ALA A 149 -5.48 9.44 -10.65
CA ALA A 149 -5.28 8.80 -11.96
C ALA A 149 -6.14 7.53 -12.17
N ALA A 150 -6.63 6.90 -11.09
CA ALA A 150 -7.53 5.75 -11.17
C ALA A 150 -8.98 6.13 -11.55
N GLN A 151 -9.40 7.39 -11.37
CA GLN A 151 -10.80 7.82 -11.47
C GLN A 151 -11.46 7.47 -12.81
N ASN A 152 -10.83 7.84 -13.92
CA ASN A 152 -11.40 7.65 -15.25
C ASN A 152 -11.56 6.17 -15.65
N GLN A 153 -10.82 5.28 -14.98
CA GLN A 153 -10.88 3.83 -15.25
C GLN A 153 -12.17 3.18 -14.72
N PHE A 154 -12.91 3.88 -13.84
CA PHE A 154 -14.23 3.44 -13.35
C PHE A 154 -15.38 3.76 -14.32
N GLY A 155 -15.12 4.47 -15.43
CA GLY A 155 -16.12 4.77 -16.45
C GLY A 155 -17.33 5.52 -15.86
N GLN A 156 -18.55 4.97 -16.03
CA GLN A 156 -19.78 5.58 -15.52
C GLN A 156 -19.81 5.75 -13.99
N ALA A 157 -18.99 5.01 -13.25
CA ALA A 157 -18.91 5.15 -11.80
C ALA A 157 -17.92 6.24 -11.33
N ALA A 158 -17.24 6.91 -12.26
CA ALA A 158 -16.25 7.95 -11.95
C ALA A 158 -16.83 9.14 -11.15
N ASN A 159 -18.11 9.43 -11.29
CA ASN A 159 -18.81 10.47 -10.52
C ASN A 159 -18.98 10.11 -9.02
N ARG A 160 -18.81 8.85 -8.64
CA ARG A 160 -18.81 8.37 -7.23
C ARG A 160 -17.43 8.27 -6.63
N CYS A 161 -16.39 8.58 -7.41
CA CYS A 161 -15.00 8.57 -6.96
C CYS A 161 -14.67 9.82 -6.16
N VAL A 162 -13.91 9.62 -5.08
CA VAL A 162 -13.32 10.69 -4.26
C VAL A 162 -11.86 10.33 -4.02
N THR A 163 -10.93 11.21 -4.37
CA THR A 163 -9.52 11.03 -4.04
C THR A 163 -9.29 11.40 -2.58
N VAL A 164 -8.94 10.43 -1.77
CA VAL A 164 -8.72 10.56 -0.32
C VAL A 164 -7.26 10.31 0.07
N GLY A 165 -6.47 9.75 -0.85
CA GLY A 165 -5.13 9.24 -0.58
C GLY A 165 -5.14 7.80 -0.06
N ASN A 166 -3.96 7.25 0.18
CA ASN A 166 -3.79 5.95 0.82
C ASN A 166 -3.61 6.11 2.33
N PRO A 167 -4.42 5.47 3.17
CA PRO A 167 -4.16 5.39 4.60
C PRO A 167 -2.79 4.77 4.86
N ILE A 168 -1.91 5.52 5.51
CA ILE A 168 -0.56 5.11 5.90
C ILE A 168 -0.44 5.12 7.43
N ARG A 169 0.64 4.55 7.94
CA ARG A 169 0.94 4.54 9.36
C ARG A 169 1.12 5.96 9.89
N GLN A 170 0.52 6.25 11.05
CA GLN A 170 0.55 7.59 11.65
C GLN A 170 1.97 8.07 11.97
N GLU A 171 2.84 7.15 12.37
CA GLU A 171 4.24 7.44 12.67
C GLU A 171 5.00 7.97 11.45
N ILE A 172 4.63 7.51 10.23
CA ILE A 172 5.22 8.01 8.98
C ILE A 172 4.57 9.34 8.58
N ALA A 173 3.25 9.46 8.71
CA ALA A 173 2.53 10.70 8.38
C ALA A 173 3.01 11.89 9.23
N SER A 174 3.46 11.62 10.46
CA SER A 174 3.93 12.62 11.43
C SER A 174 5.41 12.99 11.28
N LEU A 175 6.15 12.37 10.35
CA LEU A 175 7.56 12.70 10.14
C LEU A 175 7.73 14.16 9.71
N PRO A 176 8.73 14.88 10.24
CA PRO A 176 9.03 16.23 9.82
C PRO A 176 9.55 16.28 8.37
N ALA A 177 9.31 17.38 7.69
CA ALA A 177 9.88 17.60 6.36
C ALA A 177 11.42 17.66 6.43
N LYS A 178 12.08 17.08 5.42
CA LYS A 178 13.53 17.18 5.27
C LYS A 178 13.93 18.59 4.84
N VAL A 179 14.90 19.18 5.53
CA VAL A 179 15.42 20.52 5.25
C VAL A 179 16.91 20.52 4.87
N SER A 180 17.59 19.40 5.10
CA SER A 180 19.01 19.17 4.76
C SER A 180 19.24 17.70 4.51
N THR A 181 20.40 17.36 3.95
CA THR A 181 20.91 16.01 3.81
C THR A 181 22.06 15.75 4.78
N HIS A 182 22.40 14.48 4.98
CA HIS A 182 23.55 14.07 5.78
C HIS A 182 24.82 13.96 4.91
N THR A 183 25.95 13.99 5.60
CA THR A 183 27.26 13.65 5.02
C THR A 183 27.89 12.57 5.88
N PRO A 184 28.05 11.32 5.39
CA PRO A 184 27.69 10.80 4.04
C PRO A 184 26.18 10.86 3.73
N LEU A 185 25.82 10.90 2.44
CA LEU A 185 24.43 10.88 1.97
C LEU A 185 23.80 9.51 2.29
N ARG A 186 22.66 9.52 2.98
CA ARG A 186 21.99 8.31 3.49
C ARG A 186 20.98 7.76 2.52
N ILE A 187 21.23 6.58 2.01
CA ILE A 187 20.37 5.88 1.04
C ILE A 187 19.72 4.65 1.70
N LEU A 188 18.41 4.63 1.76
CA LEU A 188 17.61 3.49 2.17
C LEU A 188 17.22 2.64 0.96
N ILE A 189 17.45 1.31 1.03
CA ILE A 189 17.07 0.38 -0.04
C ILE A 189 15.97 -0.55 0.47
N VAL A 190 14.81 -0.57 -0.21
CA VAL A 190 13.65 -1.39 0.19
C VAL A 190 13.07 -2.15 -1.00
N GLY A 191 13.23 -3.46 -1.00
CA GLY A 191 12.69 -4.35 -2.03
C GLY A 191 11.25 -4.80 -1.80
N GLY A 192 10.65 -4.46 -0.65
CA GLY A 192 9.38 -5.00 -0.14
C GLY A 192 9.60 -6.09 0.90
N SER A 193 8.51 -6.64 1.49
CA SER A 193 8.58 -7.58 2.61
C SER A 193 9.40 -8.86 2.35
N LEU A 194 9.47 -9.29 1.09
CA LEU A 194 10.26 -10.46 0.67
C LEU A 194 11.65 -10.10 0.17
N GLY A 195 12.01 -8.81 0.17
CA GLY A 195 13.22 -8.32 -0.47
C GLY A 195 13.08 -8.24 -2.00
N SER A 196 14.17 -7.93 -2.67
CA SER A 196 14.27 -7.86 -4.13
C SER A 196 15.61 -8.36 -4.61
N ALA A 197 15.67 -9.60 -5.07
CA ALA A 197 16.92 -10.17 -5.59
C ALA A 197 17.63 -9.29 -6.65
N PRO A 198 16.91 -8.64 -7.60
CA PRO A 198 17.57 -7.72 -8.54
C PRO A 198 18.18 -6.47 -7.88
N LEU A 199 17.55 -5.91 -6.84
CA LEU A 199 18.15 -4.80 -6.08
C LEU A 199 19.34 -5.29 -5.26
N ASN A 200 19.20 -6.43 -4.57
CA ASN A 200 20.27 -7.03 -3.78
C ASN A 200 21.51 -7.35 -4.64
N ALA A 201 21.32 -7.74 -5.91
CA ALA A 201 22.42 -8.03 -6.83
C ALA A 201 23.08 -6.77 -7.39
N ALA A 202 22.31 -5.72 -7.70
CA ALA A 202 22.83 -4.56 -8.42
C ALA A 202 23.38 -3.46 -7.50
N ILE A 203 22.71 -3.21 -6.36
CA ILE A 203 23.03 -2.04 -5.53
C ILE A 203 24.42 -2.10 -4.87
N PRO A 204 24.93 -3.24 -4.35
CA PRO A 204 26.24 -3.28 -3.74
C PRO A 204 27.37 -2.83 -4.70
N ASP A 205 27.34 -3.26 -5.94
CA ASP A 205 28.32 -2.87 -6.96
C ASP A 205 28.22 -1.39 -7.35
N ILE A 206 27.01 -0.84 -7.35
CA ILE A 206 26.78 0.55 -7.73
C ILE A 206 27.14 1.48 -6.56
N ALA A 207 26.48 1.32 -5.41
CA ALA A 207 26.65 2.19 -4.26
C ALA A 207 28.05 2.04 -3.64
N GLY A 208 28.61 0.83 -3.66
CA GLY A 208 29.92 0.53 -3.11
C GLY A 208 31.09 1.30 -3.74
N ARG A 209 30.89 1.93 -4.91
CA ARG A 209 31.91 2.78 -5.57
C ARG A 209 32.04 4.17 -4.95
N TYR A 210 31.04 4.62 -4.19
CA TYR A 210 30.93 6.00 -3.74
C TYR A 210 31.15 6.12 -2.22
N PRO A 211 32.35 6.53 -1.74
CA PRO A 211 32.65 6.65 -0.31
C PRO A 211 31.80 7.73 0.39
N GLY A 212 31.17 8.62 -0.37
CA GLY A 212 30.26 9.67 0.15
C GLY A 212 28.85 9.17 0.48
N LEU A 213 28.60 7.83 0.45
CA LEU A 213 27.32 7.24 0.77
C LEU A 213 27.32 6.50 2.10
N SER A 214 26.18 6.48 2.77
CA SER A 214 25.84 5.57 3.85
C SER A 214 24.55 4.82 3.47
N VAL A 215 24.59 3.49 3.38
CA VAL A 215 23.53 2.65 2.84
C VAL A 215 22.88 1.83 3.94
N TRP A 216 21.55 1.85 4.01
CA TRP A 216 20.78 0.89 4.79
C TRP A 216 19.94 0.03 3.84
N HIS A 217 20.28 -1.26 3.72
CA HIS A 217 19.67 -2.17 2.75
C HIS A 217 18.83 -3.25 3.43
N GLN A 218 17.53 -3.29 3.13
CA GLN A 218 16.65 -4.38 3.52
C GLN A 218 16.74 -5.51 2.51
N SER A 219 17.39 -6.61 2.90
CA SER A 219 17.67 -7.76 2.02
C SER A 219 16.44 -8.63 1.70
N GLY A 220 15.49 -8.73 2.64
CA GLY A 220 14.46 -9.76 2.68
C GLY A 220 14.91 -11.03 3.42
N LYS A 221 13.95 -11.86 3.76
CA LYS A 221 14.14 -13.06 4.60
C LYS A 221 15.20 -14.01 3.99
N ASN A 222 16.14 -14.45 4.83
CA ASN A 222 17.23 -15.39 4.50
C ASN A 222 18.20 -14.89 3.41
N GLN A 223 18.28 -13.57 3.15
CA GLN A 223 19.17 -13.00 2.12
C GLN A 223 20.25 -12.08 2.70
N ALA A 224 20.29 -11.86 4.02
CA ALA A 224 21.22 -10.92 4.66
C ALA A 224 22.68 -11.33 4.44
N GLN A 225 23.05 -12.56 4.72
CA GLN A 225 24.43 -13.04 4.63
C GLN A 225 25.01 -12.87 3.21
N GLY A 226 24.25 -13.21 2.17
CA GLY A 226 24.68 -13.04 0.78
C GLY A 226 24.85 -11.56 0.40
N LEU A 227 23.97 -10.70 0.92
CA LEU A 227 24.04 -9.27 0.68
C LEU A 227 25.21 -8.62 1.43
N GLU A 228 25.49 -9.02 2.67
CA GLU A 228 26.68 -8.58 3.44
C GLU A 228 27.97 -8.95 2.72
N GLN A 229 28.05 -10.17 2.17
CA GLN A 229 29.20 -10.58 1.34
C GLN A 229 29.36 -9.71 0.09
N ALA A 230 28.25 -9.33 -0.56
CA ALA A 230 28.29 -8.43 -1.71
C ALA A 230 28.80 -7.02 -1.35
N TYR A 231 28.54 -6.55 -0.13
CA TYR A 231 29.06 -5.26 0.35
C TYR A 231 30.48 -5.33 0.95
N ALA A 232 31.07 -6.50 1.14
CA ALA A 232 32.35 -6.66 1.86
C ALA A 232 33.50 -5.79 1.35
N HIS A 233 33.49 -5.44 0.05
CA HIS A 233 34.51 -4.58 -0.58
C HIS A 233 33.96 -3.20 -0.95
N ALA A 234 32.79 -2.83 -0.47
CA ALA A 234 32.20 -1.52 -0.73
C ALA A 234 33.03 -0.42 -0.04
N ARG A 235 33.14 0.72 -0.72
CA ARG A 235 33.84 1.90 -0.21
C ARG A 235 32.91 2.83 0.59
N CYS A 236 31.60 2.59 0.51
CA CYS A 236 30.59 3.31 1.30
C CYS A 236 30.41 2.66 2.68
N GLU A 237 29.81 3.41 3.60
CA GLU A 237 29.25 2.82 4.83
C GLU A 237 28.01 2.00 4.48
N TRP A 238 27.82 0.86 5.13
CA TRP A 238 26.63 0.05 4.85
C TRP A 238 26.13 -0.69 6.09
N ARG A 239 24.82 -0.94 6.09
CA ARG A 239 24.10 -1.76 7.05
C ARG A 239 23.07 -2.62 6.32
N VAL A 240 23.02 -3.90 6.62
CA VAL A 240 22.02 -4.84 6.08
C VAL A 240 21.04 -5.22 7.19
N SER A 241 19.76 -5.32 6.84
CA SER A 241 18.71 -5.85 7.70
C SER A 241 17.81 -6.79 6.89
N GLU A 242 17.45 -7.96 7.41
CA GLU A 242 16.50 -8.84 6.71
C GLU A 242 15.13 -8.19 6.57
N PHE A 243 14.67 -7.57 7.64
CA PHE A 243 13.41 -6.84 7.70
C PHE A 243 13.56 -5.59 8.57
N ILE A 244 12.85 -4.54 8.25
CA ILE A 244 12.80 -3.30 9.01
C ILE A 244 11.39 -3.18 9.61
N GLU A 245 11.28 -3.43 10.91
CA GLU A 245 9.99 -3.37 11.61
C GLU A 245 9.51 -1.93 11.75
N GLN A 246 10.40 -1.06 12.18
CA GLN A 246 10.10 0.35 12.42
C GLN A 246 10.45 1.20 11.19
N MET A 247 9.67 1.08 10.13
CA MET A 247 9.92 1.79 8.88
C MET A 247 9.96 3.32 9.03
N HIS A 248 9.25 3.89 10.01
CA HIS A 248 9.31 5.33 10.28
C HIS A 248 10.72 5.79 10.69
N GLU A 249 11.46 4.96 11.45
CA GLU A 249 12.85 5.25 11.79
C GLU A 249 13.77 5.20 10.55
N ALA A 250 13.53 4.23 9.67
CA ALA A 250 14.27 4.11 8.43
C ALA A 250 14.02 5.29 7.47
N TYR A 251 12.76 5.72 7.35
CA TYR A 251 12.42 6.93 6.59
C TYR A 251 12.98 8.21 7.25
N ALA A 252 12.95 8.30 8.59
CA ALA A 252 13.56 9.43 9.31
C ALA A 252 15.08 9.50 9.10
N TRP A 253 15.75 8.35 9.10
CA TRP A 253 17.20 8.23 8.89
C TRP A 253 17.62 8.59 7.46
N ALA A 254 16.85 8.20 6.45
CA ALA A 254 17.23 8.31 5.04
C ALA A 254 17.14 9.76 4.51
N ASP A 255 18.02 10.12 3.59
CA ASP A 255 17.89 11.29 2.73
C ASP A 255 17.19 10.91 1.41
N VAL A 256 17.47 9.72 0.92
CA VAL A 256 17.00 9.17 -0.36
C VAL A 256 16.55 7.73 -0.16
N ILE A 257 15.59 7.29 -0.95
CA ILE A 257 15.17 5.89 -0.99
C ILE A 257 15.23 5.31 -2.41
N ILE A 258 15.72 4.07 -2.52
CA ILE A 258 15.61 3.25 -3.74
C ILE A 258 14.70 2.08 -3.43
N CYS A 259 13.55 1.98 -4.10
CA CYS A 259 12.55 0.99 -3.71
C CYS A 259 11.64 0.55 -4.87
N ARG A 260 10.84 -0.49 -4.61
CA ARG A 260 9.70 -0.84 -5.46
C ARG A 260 8.58 0.19 -5.32
N ALA A 261 7.75 0.35 -6.37
CA ALA A 261 6.68 1.34 -6.42
C ALA A 261 5.30 0.77 -6.05
N GLY A 262 5.22 0.06 -4.92
CA GLY A 262 3.91 -0.30 -4.34
C GLY A 262 3.13 0.95 -3.93
N ALA A 263 1.80 0.92 -4.02
CA ALA A 263 0.95 2.08 -3.76
C ALA A 263 1.22 2.71 -2.39
N LEU A 264 1.32 1.89 -1.33
CA LEU A 264 1.62 2.39 0.02
C LEU A 264 3.04 2.96 0.11
N THR A 265 4.03 2.28 -0.51
CA THR A 265 5.42 2.77 -0.50
C THR A 265 5.52 4.14 -1.14
N VAL A 266 4.86 4.36 -2.29
CA VAL A 266 4.82 5.67 -2.96
C VAL A 266 4.17 6.72 -2.05
N SER A 267 3.06 6.37 -1.38
CA SER A 267 2.36 7.28 -0.46
C SER A 267 3.17 7.56 0.81
N GLU A 268 3.87 6.56 1.37
CA GLU A 268 4.75 6.72 2.53
C GLU A 268 5.98 7.56 2.20
N VAL A 269 6.59 7.36 1.03
CA VAL A 269 7.71 8.17 0.52
C VAL A 269 7.31 9.63 0.37
N ALA A 270 6.13 9.88 -0.21
CA ALA A 270 5.57 11.22 -0.30
C ALA A 270 5.38 11.84 1.09
N ALA A 271 4.77 11.12 2.02
CA ALA A 271 4.53 11.61 3.38
C ALA A 271 5.82 11.83 4.19
N ALA A 272 6.84 11.00 4.00
CA ALA A 272 8.15 11.21 4.61
C ALA A 272 8.96 12.36 3.96
N GLY A 273 8.52 12.87 2.80
CA GLY A 273 9.24 13.91 2.07
C GLY A 273 10.61 13.45 1.59
N LEU A 274 10.72 12.20 1.11
CA LEU A 274 11.97 11.62 0.64
C LEU A 274 12.06 11.70 -0.88
N THR A 275 13.24 12.00 -1.37
CA THR A 275 13.60 11.76 -2.76
C THR A 275 13.69 10.27 -3.04
N ALA A 276 13.12 9.83 -4.15
CA ALA A 276 13.08 8.40 -4.46
C ALA A 276 13.61 8.08 -5.85
N VAL A 277 14.26 6.89 -5.96
CA VAL A 277 14.32 6.12 -7.18
C VAL A 277 13.34 4.97 -7.08
N PHE A 278 12.30 5.00 -7.90
CA PHE A 278 11.39 3.89 -8.05
C PHE A 278 11.89 2.92 -9.11
N VAL A 279 11.97 1.65 -8.71
CA VAL A 279 12.32 0.53 -9.61
C VAL A 279 11.11 -0.41 -9.65
N PRO A 280 10.15 -0.17 -10.56
CA PRO A 280 8.94 -0.98 -10.66
C PRO A 280 9.22 -2.45 -10.92
N LEU A 281 8.34 -3.34 -10.45
CA LEU A 281 8.39 -4.76 -10.76
C LEU A 281 8.01 -4.98 -12.23
N PRO A 282 8.87 -5.60 -13.08
CA PRO A 282 8.68 -5.66 -14.54
C PRO A 282 7.38 -6.31 -14.99
N HIS A 283 6.85 -7.25 -14.21
CA HIS A 283 5.63 -8.01 -14.54
C HIS A 283 4.49 -7.73 -13.54
N ALA A 284 4.45 -6.49 -13.00
CA ALA A 284 3.32 -6.07 -12.18
C ALA A 284 2.02 -6.11 -13.01
N VAL A 285 0.96 -6.71 -12.45
CA VAL A 285 -0.35 -6.78 -13.11
C VAL A 285 -0.80 -5.38 -13.52
N ASP A 286 -1.21 -5.20 -14.78
CA ASP A 286 -1.65 -3.92 -15.34
C ASP A 286 -0.62 -2.77 -15.19
N ASP A 287 0.67 -3.09 -15.00
CA ASP A 287 1.77 -2.14 -14.80
C ASP A 287 1.49 -1.11 -13.69
N HIS A 288 0.82 -1.57 -12.63
CA HIS A 288 0.36 -0.68 -11.55
C HIS A 288 1.52 0.03 -10.84
N GLN A 289 2.71 -0.61 -10.71
CA GLN A 289 3.84 0.04 -10.02
C GLN A 289 4.40 1.23 -10.79
N THR A 290 4.55 1.13 -12.11
CA THR A 290 4.96 2.28 -12.93
C THR A 290 3.93 3.42 -12.85
N LYS A 291 2.64 3.08 -12.88
CA LYS A 291 1.56 4.08 -12.76
C LYS A 291 1.54 4.74 -11.38
N ASN A 292 1.79 4.00 -10.30
CA ASN A 292 1.91 4.55 -8.95
C ASN A 292 3.11 5.52 -8.86
N ALA A 293 4.30 5.11 -9.37
CA ALA A 293 5.50 5.93 -9.35
C ALA A 293 5.31 7.27 -10.07
N ARG A 294 4.56 7.28 -11.18
CA ARG A 294 4.29 8.49 -11.96
C ARG A 294 3.60 9.60 -11.15
N ALA A 295 2.91 9.27 -10.07
CA ALA A 295 2.32 10.27 -9.18
C ALA A 295 3.37 11.22 -8.58
N LEU A 296 4.60 10.73 -8.35
CA LEU A 296 5.71 11.55 -7.86
C LEU A 296 6.66 11.96 -8.99
N VAL A 297 6.94 11.10 -9.95
CA VAL A 297 7.85 11.38 -11.07
C VAL A 297 7.38 12.55 -11.91
N ASN A 298 6.09 12.65 -12.20
CA ASN A 298 5.51 13.77 -12.99
C ASN A 298 5.55 15.12 -12.24
N ASN A 299 5.86 15.11 -10.96
CA ASN A 299 5.97 16.28 -10.11
C ASN A 299 7.44 16.55 -9.69
N GLU A 300 8.41 16.01 -10.44
CA GLU A 300 9.84 16.16 -10.17
C GLU A 300 10.26 15.76 -8.75
N ALA A 301 9.50 14.83 -8.15
CA ALA A 301 9.68 14.36 -6.78
C ALA A 301 10.43 13.02 -6.69
N ALA A 302 10.58 12.32 -7.81
CA ALA A 302 11.24 11.03 -7.89
C ALA A 302 11.80 10.74 -9.28
N VAL A 303 12.71 9.77 -9.35
CA VAL A 303 13.23 9.19 -10.59
C VAL A 303 12.60 7.81 -10.78
N LEU A 304 12.25 7.46 -12.02
CA LEU A 304 11.80 6.13 -12.41
C LEU A 304 12.91 5.45 -13.22
N ILE A 305 13.39 4.30 -12.74
CA ILE A 305 14.37 3.49 -13.47
C ILE A 305 13.78 2.10 -13.70
N ALA A 306 13.74 1.67 -14.96
CA ALA A 306 13.36 0.31 -15.28
C ALA A 306 14.40 -0.67 -14.72
N GLN A 307 13.96 -1.82 -14.18
CA GLN A 307 14.87 -2.77 -13.51
C GLN A 307 16.08 -3.17 -14.37
N GLN A 308 15.87 -3.40 -15.67
CA GLN A 308 16.94 -3.76 -16.60
C GLN A 308 17.97 -2.64 -16.85
N ASN A 309 17.60 -1.40 -16.58
CA ASN A 309 18.45 -0.22 -16.79
C ASN A 309 19.15 0.23 -15.50
N LEU A 310 18.92 -0.43 -14.38
CA LEU A 310 19.38 0.02 -13.06
C LEU A 310 20.92 0.23 -13.03
N ALA A 311 21.68 -0.71 -13.57
CA ALA A 311 23.15 -0.64 -13.61
C ALA A 311 23.69 0.51 -14.51
N ALA A 312 22.94 0.88 -15.54
CA ALA A 312 23.33 1.94 -16.48
C ALA A 312 22.93 3.33 -16.00
N GLU A 313 21.73 3.47 -15.40
CA GLU A 313 21.14 4.80 -15.11
C GLU A 313 21.37 5.26 -13.66
N LEU A 314 21.38 4.34 -12.69
CA LEU A 314 21.50 4.69 -11.27
C LEU A 314 22.83 5.39 -10.90
N PRO A 315 24.00 5.02 -11.46
CA PRO A 315 25.25 5.72 -11.18
C PRO A 315 25.16 7.23 -11.43
N GLY A 316 24.65 7.64 -12.59
CA GLY A 316 24.51 9.06 -12.93
C GLY A 316 23.52 9.80 -12.00
N VAL A 317 22.48 9.12 -11.51
CA VAL A 317 21.57 9.71 -10.52
C VAL A 317 22.28 9.95 -9.18
N ILE A 318 23.06 8.97 -8.71
CA ILE A 318 23.84 9.09 -7.47
C ILE A 318 24.89 10.20 -7.59
N GLU A 319 25.61 10.28 -8.70
CA GLU A 319 26.61 11.33 -8.96
C GLU A 319 26.00 12.72 -8.92
N ASN A 320 24.82 12.92 -9.52
CA ASN A 320 24.09 14.17 -9.47
C ASN A 320 23.70 14.56 -8.03
N TRP A 321 23.30 13.60 -7.20
CA TRP A 321 22.95 13.84 -5.80
C TRP A 321 24.16 14.14 -4.92
N LEU A 322 25.29 13.49 -5.18
CA LEU A 322 26.56 13.77 -4.48
C LEU A 322 27.13 15.14 -4.88
N ALA A 323 26.95 15.56 -6.13
CA ALA A 323 27.38 16.86 -6.62
C ALA A 323 26.52 18.01 -6.08
N ASP A 324 25.21 17.78 -5.96
CA ASP A 324 24.24 18.75 -5.42
C ASP A 324 23.24 18.06 -4.48
N PRO A 325 23.61 17.87 -3.19
CA PRO A 325 22.72 17.25 -2.22
C PRO A 325 21.42 18.02 -1.95
N MET A 326 21.40 19.35 -2.18
CA MET A 326 20.20 20.16 -2.02
C MET A 326 19.11 19.79 -3.02
N ARG A 327 19.46 19.20 -4.14
CA ARG A 327 18.49 18.63 -5.09
C ARG A 327 17.65 17.54 -4.46
N CYS A 328 18.24 16.71 -3.57
CA CYS A 328 17.48 15.71 -2.82
C CYS A 328 16.44 16.38 -1.90
N VAL A 329 16.80 17.48 -1.25
CA VAL A 329 15.85 18.23 -0.40
C VAL A 329 14.70 18.78 -1.24
N ALA A 330 15.00 19.43 -2.37
CA ALA A 330 13.99 20.01 -3.26
C ALA A 330 13.01 18.93 -3.80
N MET A 331 13.54 17.80 -4.28
CA MET A 331 12.72 16.67 -4.75
C MET A 331 11.87 16.07 -3.62
N GLY A 332 12.43 15.93 -2.40
CA GLY A 332 11.71 15.48 -1.21
C GLY A 332 10.58 16.43 -0.82
N GLN A 333 10.78 17.74 -0.92
CA GLN A 333 9.73 18.75 -0.70
C GLN A 333 8.62 18.64 -1.74
N ASN A 334 8.96 18.43 -3.02
CA ASN A 334 7.98 18.15 -4.07
C ASN A 334 7.18 16.89 -3.75
N ALA A 335 7.83 15.82 -3.25
CA ALA A 335 7.14 14.61 -2.80
C ALA A 335 6.14 14.92 -1.67
N ARG A 336 6.56 15.69 -0.67
CA ARG A 336 5.72 16.06 0.47
C ARG A 336 4.48 16.87 0.05
N GLN A 337 4.58 17.71 -0.96
CA GLN A 337 3.44 18.48 -1.51
C GLN A 337 2.38 17.55 -2.14
N GLN A 338 2.77 16.37 -2.62
CA GLN A 338 1.84 15.37 -3.18
C GLN A 338 1.24 14.46 -2.09
N ALA A 339 1.70 14.54 -0.84
CA ALA A 339 1.28 13.65 0.22
C ALA A 339 -0.15 13.94 0.68
N GLN A 340 -0.94 12.89 0.82
CA GLN A 340 -2.27 12.94 1.43
C GLN A 340 -2.17 12.44 2.88
N ILE A 341 -1.56 13.24 3.76
CA ILE A 341 -1.26 12.84 5.15
C ILE A 341 -2.53 12.58 5.98
N SER A 342 -3.65 13.21 5.64
CA SER A 342 -4.95 13.01 6.28
C SER A 342 -5.78 11.90 5.62
N ALA A 343 -5.19 11.00 4.84
CA ALA A 343 -5.92 9.98 4.10
C ALA A 343 -6.82 9.12 4.98
N THR A 344 -6.35 8.72 6.17
CA THR A 344 -7.15 7.94 7.13
C THR A 344 -8.38 8.70 7.57
N ASP A 345 -8.25 9.97 7.99
CA ASP A 345 -9.38 10.80 8.40
C ASP A 345 -10.34 11.08 7.24
N ASN A 346 -9.82 11.27 6.03
CA ASN A 346 -10.63 11.43 4.84
C ASN A 346 -11.50 10.19 4.58
N VAL A 347 -10.96 8.97 4.76
CA VAL A 347 -11.73 7.72 4.66
C VAL A 347 -12.79 7.65 5.76
N ILE A 348 -12.43 7.97 7.01
CA ILE A 348 -13.37 7.98 8.15
C ILE A 348 -14.54 8.96 7.91
N ASN A 349 -14.26 10.16 7.43
CA ASN A 349 -15.29 11.15 7.11
C ASN A 349 -16.27 10.63 6.04
N GLN A 350 -15.79 9.84 5.07
CA GLN A 350 -16.70 9.19 4.10
C GLN A 350 -17.51 8.05 4.74
N CYS A 351 -16.96 7.32 5.73
CA CYS A 351 -17.71 6.31 6.49
C CYS A 351 -18.86 6.96 7.27
N ILE A 352 -18.56 8.03 8.00
CA ILE A 352 -19.53 8.81 8.79
C ILE A 352 -20.63 9.36 7.88
N ALA A 353 -20.26 9.99 6.77
CA ALA A 353 -21.22 10.56 5.81
C ALA A 353 -22.19 9.52 5.20
N LEU A 354 -21.72 8.28 4.98
CA LEU A 354 -22.58 7.21 4.44
C LEU A 354 -23.52 6.59 5.46
N THR A 355 -23.23 6.69 6.75
CA THR A 355 -24.03 6.11 7.85
C THR A 355 -24.95 7.13 8.53
N GLY A 356 -24.96 8.39 8.06
CA GLY A 356 -25.86 9.44 8.54
C GLY A 356 -25.49 10.01 9.91
N GLU A 357 -24.26 9.84 10.37
CA GLU A 357 -23.73 10.60 11.52
C GLU A 357 -23.42 12.04 11.09
N THR A 358 -23.84 13.01 11.87
CA THR A 358 -23.30 14.37 11.76
C THR A 358 -21.93 14.43 12.45
N ALA A 359 -21.00 15.20 11.89
CA ALA A 359 -19.62 15.32 12.39
C ALA A 359 -19.51 15.99 13.79
N ASP A 360 -20.63 16.29 14.46
CA ASP A 360 -20.73 17.12 15.67
C ASP A 360 -20.70 16.31 16.98
N GLY A 361 -20.08 15.13 16.98
CA GLY A 361 -20.05 14.23 18.13
C GLY A 361 -18.65 13.88 18.68
N VAL A 362 -17.68 14.84 18.64
CA VAL A 362 -16.39 14.69 19.38
C VAL A 362 -16.05 15.97 20.09
#